data_7b3a291a5cef1fa98054980fe4e9014a
#
_entry.id   7b3a291a5cef1fa98054980fe4e9014a
#
_cell.length_a   1.000
_cell.length_b   1.000
_cell.length_c   1.000
_cell.angle_alpha   90.00
_cell.angle_beta   90.00
_cell.angle_gamma   90.00
#
_symmetry.space_group_name_H-M   'P 1'
#
loop_
_entity.id
_entity.type
_entity.pdbx_description
1 polymer ?
#
loop_
_entity_poly.entity_id
_entity_poly.type
_entity_poly.pdbx_seq_one_letter_code
_entity_poly.pdbx_strand_id
1 'polypeptide(L)'
;YVVVADGANSRFGRALGTFRTREWPYGTAIRTYWQTPKHADPWIESALDVKDRNGNPMPGYGWIFPVGDGTVNIGVGLLSTFRDFKSVNTTHLLREFSATAPDYWEIGPDRAVGEPTGGRLPMAGSVGPKSGPTFIVVGDAAGSINPFNGEGIDYAYETGRMAAGLLDEALTTGSGIALARYQAM
;
A
#
# COMPACT_ATOMS: atom_id res chain seq x y z
N TYR A 1 20.45 -17.65 1.62
CA TYR A 1 19.85 -16.38 1.99
C TYR A 1 18.33 -16.42 1.79
N VAL A 2 17.61 -15.56 2.52
CA VAL A 2 16.15 -15.46 2.47
C VAL A 2 15.73 -14.04 2.08
N VAL A 3 14.78 -13.91 1.14
CA VAL A 3 14.11 -12.65 0.83
C VAL A 3 12.70 -12.69 1.40
N VAL A 4 12.38 -11.75 2.28
CA VAL A 4 11.05 -11.60 2.87
C VAL A 4 10.28 -10.57 2.07
N ALA A 5 9.28 -11.01 1.32
CA ALA A 5 8.43 -10.19 0.45
C ALA A 5 6.93 -10.52 0.65
N ASP A 6 6.53 -10.82 1.91
CA ASP A 6 5.21 -11.32 2.28
C ASP A 6 4.21 -10.20 2.65
N GLY A 7 4.53 -8.96 2.28
CA GLY A 7 3.63 -7.81 2.36
C GLY A 7 3.46 -7.22 3.76
N ALA A 8 2.54 -6.29 3.90
CA ALA A 8 2.34 -5.43 5.08
C ALA A 8 2.14 -6.18 6.42
N ASN A 9 1.62 -7.40 6.36
CA ASN A 9 1.38 -8.24 7.55
C ASN A 9 2.46 -9.30 7.76
N SER A 10 3.66 -9.07 7.26
CA SER A 10 4.79 -10.01 7.28
C SER A 10 4.84 -10.86 8.57
N ARG A 11 4.48 -12.12 8.44
CA ARG A 11 4.60 -13.09 9.55
C ARG A 11 6.00 -13.64 9.62
N PHE A 12 6.61 -13.87 8.48
CA PHE A 12 7.95 -14.40 8.40
C PHE A 12 8.99 -13.37 8.84
N GLY A 13 8.84 -12.10 8.43
CA GLY A 13 9.68 -11.01 8.94
C GLY A 13 9.64 -10.93 10.47
N ARG A 14 8.46 -11.02 11.09
CA ARG A 14 8.33 -11.03 12.55
C ARG A 14 9.06 -12.22 13.19
N ALA A 15 9.01 -13.40 12.58
CA ALA A 15 9.73 -14.56 13.06
C ALA A 15 11.28 -14.37 12.99
N LEU A 16 11.75 -13.52 12.08
CA LEU A 16 13.13 -13.11 11.94
C LEU A 16 13.52 -11.89 12.78
N GLY A 17 12.58 -11.36 13.58
CA GLY A 17 12.82 -10.23 14.47
C GLY A 17 12.62 -8.85 13.87
N THR A 18 11.88 -8.74 12.75
CA THR A 18 11.52 -7.43 12.18
C THR A 18 10.18 -6.94 12.73
N PHE A 19 10.11 -5.69 13.13
CA PHE A 19 8.90 -5.11 13.72
C PHE A 19 8.63 -3.73 13.16
N ARG A 20 7.34 -3.40 13.01
CA ARG A 20 6.93 -2.03 12.73
C ARG A 20 7.07 -1.18 14.00
N THR A 21 7.71 -0.05 13.90
CA THR A 21 7.77 0.96 14.96
C THR A 21 6.37 1.53 15.18
N ARG A 22 5.83 1.36 16.38
CA ARG A 22 4.41 1.65 16.69
C ARG A 22 4.08 3.13 16.65
N GLU A 23 5.04 3.97 16.99
CA GLU A 23 4.94 5.42 17.07
C GLU A 23 4.91 6.08 15.68
N TRP A 24 5.36 5.36 14.67
CA TRP A 24 5.37 5.88 13.32
C TRP A 24 3.97 5.81 12.68
N PRO A 25 3.60 6.84 11.90
CA PRO A 25 2.37 6.85 11.14
C PRO A 25 2.28 5.66 10.18
N TYR A 26 1.06 5.28 9.89
CA TYR A 26 0.75 4.32 8.83
C TYR A 26 -0.48 4.80 8.06
N GLY A 27 -0.65 4.32 6.87
CA GLY A 27 -1.90 4.48 6.13
C GLY A 27 -2.83 3.29 6.36
N THR A 28 -4.10 3.52 6.07
CA THR A 28 -5.10 2.47 5.90
C THR A 28 -5.79 2.71 4.58
N ALA A 29 -5.90 1.68 3.78
CA ALA A 29 -6.61 1.75 2.51
C ALA A 29 -7.67 0.65 2.43
N ILE A 30 -8.74 0.93 1.71
CA ILE A 30 -9.77 -0.04 1.35
C ILE A 30 -10.17 0.21 -0.10
N ARG A 31 -10.40 -0.86 -0.86
CA ARG A 31 -10.78 -0.79 -2.25
C ARG A 31 -11.66 -1.97 -2.65
N THR A 32 -12.39 -1.82 -3.74
CA THR A 32 -13.00 -2.90 -4.49
C THR A 32 -13.01 -2.56 -5.98
N TYR A 33 -13.66 -3.36 -6.78
CA TYR A 33 -13.72 -3.17 -8.23
C TYR A 33 -15.15 -2.90 -8.67
N TRP A 34 -15.32 -2.17 -9.77
CA TRP A 34 -16.60 -1.97 -10.45
C TRP A 34 -16.46 -2.26 -11.93
N GLN A 35 -17.46 -2.93 -12.48
CA GLN A 35 -17.55 -3.08 -13.93
C GLN A 35 -17.88 -1.73 -14.58
N THR A 36 -17.16 -1.43 -15.66
CA THR A 36 -17.36 -0.19 -16.43
C THR A 36 -16.85 -0.33 -17.85
N PRO A 37 -17.51 0.32 -18.85
CA PRO A 37 -16.96 0.42 -20.20
C PRO A 37 -15.67 1.27 -20.27
N LYS A 38 -15.36 2.03 -19.21
CA LYS A 38 -14.15 2.88 -19.10
C LYS A 38 -12.94 2.16 -18.56
N HIS A 39 -12.97 0.84 -18.44
CA HIS A 39 -11.92 0.02 -17.85
C HIS A 39 -10.55 0.12 -18.52
N ALA A 40 -10.48 0.58 -19.77
CA ALA A 40 -9.26 0.74 -20.54
C ALA A 40 -8.87 2.21 -20.77
N ASP A 41 -9.49 3.13 -20.00
CA ASP A 41 -9.14 4.55 -20.06
C ASP A 41 -7.66 4.73 -19.70
N PRO A 42 -6.88 5.55 -20.45
CA PRO A 42 -5.46 5.74 -20.19
C PRO A 42 -5.17 6.64 -18.99
N TRP A 43 -6.19 7.19 -18.35
CA TRP A 43 -6.06 8.11 -17.22
C TRP A 43 -6.43 7.43 -15.90
N ILE A 44 -5.73 7.80 -14.86
CA ILE A 44 -6.13 7.54 -13.47
C ILE A 44 -6.73 8.80 -12.87
N GLU A 45 -7.65 8.64 -11.94
CA GLU A 45 -8.24 9.77 -11.22
C GLU A 45 -7.91 9.65 -9.73
N SER A 46 -7.55 10.79 -9.11
CA SER A 46 -7.34 10.91 -7.67
C SER A 46 -8.14 12.10 -7.13
N ALA A 47 -8.98 11.84 -6.16
CA ALA A 47 -9.78 12.86 -5.46
C ALA A 47 -9.14 13.19 -4.11
N LEU A 48 -8.71 14.43 -3.93
CA LEU A 48 -8.04 14.90 -2.71
C LEU A 48 -9.01 15.49 -1.66
N ASP A 49 -10.30 15.53 -1.98
CA ASP A 49 -11.35 16.11 -1.16
C ASP A 49 -12.34 15.06 -0.62
N VAL A 50 -11.85 13.86 -0.33
CA VAL A 50 -12.67 12.80 0.28
C VAL A 50 -13.32 13.32 1.55
N LYS A 51 -14.62 13.09 1.68
CA LYS A 51 -15.44 13.52 2.82
C LYS A 51 -16.13 12.34 3.49
N ASP A 52 -16.36 12.47 4.79
CA ASP A 52 -17.22 11.55 5.51
C ASP A 52 -18.71 11.84 5.21
N ARG A 53 -19.62 11.00 5.74
CA ARG A 53 -21.07 11.15 5.58
C ARG A 53 -21.67 12.48 6.10
N ASN A 54 -20.92 13.22 6.91
CA ASN A 54 -21.31 14.51 7.45
C ASN A 54 -20.75 15.67 6.62
N GLY A 55 -20.01 15.37 5.54
CA GLY A 55 -19.35 16.34 4.69
C GLY A 55 -18.01 16.84 5.24
N ASN A 56 -17.48 16.25 6.32
CA ASN A 56 -16.19 16.65 6.87
C ASN A 56 -15.04 16.11 5.99
N PRO A 57 -14.03 16.94 5.66
CA PRO A 57 -12.88 16.50 4.90
C PRO A 57 -12.07 15.46 5.67
N MET A 58 -11.63 14.42 4.97
CA MET A 58 -10.83 13.34 5.52
C MET A 58 -9.37 13.49 5.07
N PRO A 59 -8.37 13.27 5.97
CA PRO A 59 -6.95 13.36 5.64
C PRO A 59 -6.49 12.12 4.86
N GLY A 60 -6.64 12.18 3.56
CA GLY A 60 -6.32 11.11 2.63
C GLY A 60 -6.78 11.45 1.22
N TYR A 61 -6.92 10.43 0.40
CA TYR A 61 -7.45 10.60 -0.95
C TYR A 61 -8.24 9.37 -1.41
N GLY A 62 -9.08 9.58 -2.41
CA GLY A 62 -9.74 8.50 -3.14
C GLY A 62 -9.12 8.33 -4.52
N TRP A 63 -9.31 7.18 -5.12
CA TRP A 63 -8.81 6.89 -6.47
C TRP A 63 -9.79 6.07 -7.29
N ILE A 64 -9.68 6.23 -8.61
CA ILE A 64 -10.34 5.41 -9.62
C ILE A 64 -9.27 5.05 -10.65
N PHE A 65 -8.88 3.77 -10.72
CA PHE A 65 -7.82 3.28 -11.59
C PHE A 65 -8.36 2.24 -12.55
N PRO A 66 -8.35 2.50 -13.87
CA PRO A 66 -8.67 1.50 -14.88
C PRO A 66 -7.73 0.30 -14.80
N VAL A 67 -8.29 -0.90 -14.94
CA VAL A 67 -7.52 -2.16 -14.82
C VAL A 67 -7.28 -2.83 -16.18
N GLY A 68 -8.12 -2.52 -17.18
CA GLY A 68 -8.00 -3.09 -18.52
C GLY A 68 -8.81 -4.37 -18.75
N ASP A 69 -9.36 -4.96 -17.70
CA ASP A 69 -10.04 -6.27 -17.70
C ASP A 69 -11.58 -6.19 -17.64
N GLY A 70 -12.15 -5.03 -17.90
CA GLY A 70 -13.60 -4.75 -17.73
C GLY A 70 -13.92 -4.02 -16.45
N THR A 71 -12.94 -3.76 -15.59
CA THR A 71 -13.13 -3.14 -14.29
C THR A 71 -12.28 -1.90 -14.05
N VAL A 72 -12.71 -1.10 -13.08
CA VAL A 72 -11.88 -0.08 -12.40
C VAL A 72 -11.70 -0.46 -10.93
N ASN A 73 -10.51 -0.19 -10.41
CA ASN A 73 -10.21 -0.27 -8.99
C ASN A 73 -10.55 1.07 -8.35
N ILE A 74 -11.49 1.08 -7.41
CA ILE A 74 -11.89 2.28 -6.66
C ILE A 74 -11.55 2.06 -5.20
N GLY A 75 -10.90 3.05 -4.60
CA GLY A 75 -10.54 2.97 -3.21
C GLY A 75 -10.37 4.30 -2.52
N VAL A 76 -10.20 4.23 -1.23
CA VAL A 76 -9.88 5.37 -0.37
C VAL A 76 -8.74 4.99 0.56
N GLY A 77 -7.83 5.93 0.77
CA GLY A 77 -6.70 5.80 1.69
C GLY A 77 -6.69 6.93 2.70
N LEU A 78 -6.39 6.63 3.95
CA LEU A 78 -6.31 7.59 5.05
C LEU A 78 -4.99 7.44 5.80
N LEU A 79 -4.45 8.54 6.29
CA LEU A 79 -3.34 8.55 7.24
C LEU A 79 -3.83 8.38 8.68
N SER A 80 -3.07 7.65 9.51
CA SER A 80 -3.39 7.43 10.92
C SER A 80 -3.12 8.62 11.85
N THR A 81 -2.75 9.78 11.29
CA THR A 81 -2.23 10.93 12.05
C THR A 81 -3.30 11.86 12.63
N PHE A 82 -4.57 11.69 12.29
CA PHE A 82 -5.63 12.55 12.83
C PHE A 82 -6.35 11.93 14.04
N ARG A 83 -6.88 12.81 14.89
CA ARG A 83 -7.41 12.45 16.22
C ARG A 83 -8.46 11.34 16.19
N ASP A 84 -9.38 11.40 15.25
CA ASP A 84 -10.55 10.50 15.20
C ASP A 84 -10.37 9.31 14.23
N PHE A 85 -9.12 9.02 13.83
CA PHE A 85 -8.79 7.95 12.88
C PHE A 85 -9.44 6.60 13.25
N LYS A 86 -9.42 6.23 14.53
CA LYS A 86 -9.94 4.94 14.98
C LYS A 86 -11.46 4.79 14.88
N SER A 87 -12.19 5.90 14.77
CA SER A 87 -13.64 5.91 14.62
C SER A 87 -14.11 5.78 13.18
N VAL A 88 -13.20 5.87 12.20
CA VAL A 88 -13.55 5.82 10.79
C VAL A 88 -13.92 4.41 10.37
N ASN A 89 -15.13 4.26 9.85
CA ASN A 89 -15.54 3.05 9.15
C ASN A 89 -15.13 3.19 7.67
N THR A 90 -14.04 2.55 7.30
CA THR A 90 -13.48 2.64 5.94
C THR A 90 -14.40 2.05 4.88
N THR A 91 -15.20 1.03 5.21
CA THR A 91 -16.17 0.46 4.25
C THR A 91 -17.29 1.45 3.94
N HIS A 92 -17.77 2.19 4.94
CA HIS A 92 -18.74 3.27 4.70
C HIS A 92 -18.10 4.39 3.88
N LEU A 93 -16.88 4.78 4.20
CA LEU A 93 -16.17 5.83 3.46
C LEU A 93 -15.97 5.46 1.98
N LEU A 94 -15.60 4.22 1.70
CA LEU A 94 -15.49 3.71 0.32
C LEU A 94 -16.84 3.80 -0.41
N ARG A 95 -17.92 3.41 0.24
CA ARG A 95 -19.27 3.46 -0.34
C ARG A 95 -19.68 4.90 -0.68
N GLU A 96 -19.43 5.83 0.24
CA GLU A 96 -19.73 7.24 0.05
C GLU A 96 -18.88 7.83 -1.08
N PHE A 97 -17.59 7.54 -1.09
CA PHE A 97 -16.69 7.97 -2.16
C PHE A 97 -17.13 7.41 -3.53
N SER A 98 -17.43 6.13 -3.63
CA SER A 98 -17.86 5.52 -4.89
C SER A 98 -19.19 6.11 -5.39
N ALA A 99 -20.08 6.52 -4.50
CA ALA A 99 -21.34 7.17 -4.86
C ALA A 99 -21.16 8.62 -5.39
N THR A 100 -20.02 9.24 -5.11
CA THR A 100 -19.66 10.58 -5.62
C THR A 100 -18.75 10.54 -6.83
N ALA A 101 -18.42 9.35 -7.32
CA ALA A 101 -17.60 9.21 -8.52
C ALA A 101 -18.28 9.90 -9.73
N PRO A 102 -17.52 10.57 -10.60
CA PRO A 102 -18.07 11.22 -11.78
C PRO A 102 -18.88 10.25 -12.65
N ASP A 103 -19.98 10.73 -13.21
CA ASP A 103 -20.85 9.98 -14.14
C ASP A 103 -20.07 9.40 -15.33
N TYR A 104 -18.99 10.04 -15.70
CA TYR A 104 -18.06 9.57 -16.73
C TYR A 104 -17.65 8.10 -16.55
N TRP A 105 -17.44 7.65 -15.31
CA TRP A 105 -16.99 6.30 -15.03
C TRP A 105 -18.07 5.24 -15.18
N GLU A 106 -19.33 5.63 -15.32
CA GLU A 106 -20.48 4.74 -15.52
C GLU A 106 -20.52 3.58 -14.50
N ILE A 107 -20.15 3.88 -13.26
CA ILE A 107 -20.21 2.93 -12.16
C ILE A 107 -21.52 3.08 -11.40
N GLY A 108 -22.01 2.00 -10.84
CA GLY A 108 -23.20 1.99 -10.02
C GLY A 108 -23.13 0.91 -8.94
N PRO A 109 -23.97 0.96 -7.90
CA PRO A 109 -23.93 0.02 -6.81
C PRO A 109 -24.06 -1.45 -7.26
N ASP A 110 -24.84 -1.68 -8.31
CA ASP A 110 -25.07 -3.02 -8.86
C ASP A 110 -23.92 -3.56 -9.70
N ARG A 111 -22.91 -2.72 -9.98
CA ARG A 111 -21.74 -3.08 -10.78
C ARG A 111 -20.49 -3.37 -9.94
N ALA A 112 -20.60 -3.34 -8.62
CA ALA A 112 -19.50 -3.71 -7.74
C ALA A 112 -19.13 -5.19 -7.90
N VAL A 113 -17.83 -5.48 -7.96
CA VAL A 113 -17.28 -6.83 -8.15
C VAL A 113 -16.53 -7.25 -6.89
N GLY A 114 -17.06 -8.25 -6.22
CA GLY A 114 -16.47 -8.80 -5.00
C GLY A 114 -16.62 -7.91 -3.77
N GLU A 115 -16.09 -8.41 -2.66
CA GLU A 115 -16.11 -7.70 -1.38
C GLU A 115 -14.97 -6.69 -1.26
N PRO A 116 -15.20 -5.55 -0.57
CA PRO A 116 -14.12 -4.62 -0.29
C PRO A 116 -12.99 -5.27 0.51
N THR A 117 -11.78 -5.04 0.08
CA THR A 117 -10.58 -5.50 0.78
C THR A 117 -9.73 -4.31 1.18
N GLY A 118 -9.19 -4.35 2.39
CA GLY A 118 -8.37 -3.27 2.91
C GLY A 118 -7.24 -3.76 3.78
N GLY A 119 -6.33 -2.87 4.09
CA GLY A 119 -5.16 -3.18 4.89
C GLY A 119 -4.45 -1.94 5.41
N ARG A 120 -3.48 -2.21 6.28
CA ARG A 120 -2.54 -1.18 6.74
C ARG A 120 -1.42 -1.02 5.74
N LEU A 121 -0.98 0.20 5.61
CA LEU A 121 0.11 0.62 4.74
C LEU A 121 1.29 1.05 5.62
N PRO A 122 2.26 0.16 5.90
CA PRO A 122 3.46 0.53 6.64
C PRO A 122 4.34 1.43 5.76
N MET A 123 4.64 2.63 6.24
CA MET A 123 5.23 3.71 5.45
C MET A 123 6.61 4.11 5.95
N ALA A 124 7.36 4.83 5.11
CA ALA A 124 8.58 5.56 5.46
C ALA A 124 9.68 4.70 6.12
N GLY A 125 9.78 3.43 5.77
CA GLY A 125 10.75 2.53 6.37
C GLY A 125 10.46 2.20 7.84
N SER A 126 9.19 2.25 8.24
CA SER A 126 8.77 2.05 9.64
C SER A 126 8.98 0.62 10.18
N VAL A 127 9.49 -0.29 9.37
CA VAL A 127 9.79 -1.68 9.77
C VAL A 127 11.30 -1.88 9.84
N GLY A 128 11.76 -2.51 10.89
CA GLY A 128 13.18 -2.83 11.06
C GLY A 128 13.43 -3.95 12.08
N PRO A 129 14.62 -4.56 12.04
CA PRO A 129 15.67 -4.39 11.02
C PRO A 129 15.24 -4.89 9.65
N LYS A 130 15.67 -4.20 8.56
CA LYS A 130 15.35 -4.59 7.17
C LYS A 130 16.26 -5.67 6.60
N SER A 131 17.35 -6.00 7.29
CA SER A 131 18.26 -7.07 6.90
C SER A 131 18.95 -7.69 8.11
N GLY A 132 19.45 -8.90 7.94
CA GLY A 132 20.30 -9.63 8.87
C GLY A 132 21.39 -10.39 8.11
N PRO A 133 22.20 -11.20 8.79
CA PRO A 133 23.31 -11.93 8.16
C PRO A 133 22.88 -12.85 7.00
N THR A 134 21.63 -13.33 7.03
CA THR A 134 21.12 -14.33 6.08
C THR A 134 19.79 -13.96 5.45
N PHE A 135 19.23 -12.76 5.73
CA PHE A 135 17.95 -12.35 5.20
C PHE A 135 17.92 -10.86 4.83
N ILE A 136 16.97 -10.52 3.97
CA ILE A 136 16.63 -9.16 3.56
C ILE A 136 15.11 -9.04 3.41
N VAL A 137 14.55 -7.89 3.78
CA VAL A 137 13.11 -7.63 3.75
C VAL A 137 12.82 -6.52 2.74
N VAL A 138 11.84 -6.71 1.85
CA VAL A 138 11.55 -5.79 0.75
C VAL A 138 10.07 -5.40 0.68
N GLY A 139 9.77 -4.33 -0.03
CA GLY A 139 8.41 -3.84 -0.25
C GLY A 139 7.67 -3.50 1.04
N ASP A 140 6.37 -3.77 1.08
CA ASP A 140 5.53 -3.47 2.23
C ASP A 140 5.96 -4.22 3.51
N ALA A 141 6.60 -5.38 3.37
CA ALA A 141 7.16 -6.09 4.52
C ALA A 141 8.27 -5.29 5.21
N ALA A 142 9.00 -4.44 4.45
CA ALA A 142 10.00 -3.50 4.96
C ALA A 142 9.43 -2.12 5.32
N GLY A 143 8.12 -1.91 5.14
CA GLY A 143 7.48 -0.61 5.34
C GLY A 143 7.89 0.43 4.30
N SER A 144 8.13 0.03 3.05
CA SER A 144 8.71 0.88 2.01
C SER A 144 7.71 1.83 1.33
N ILE A 145 6.45 1.82 1.74
CA ILE A 145 5.41 2.67 1.13
C ILE A 145 5.75 4.15 1.33
N ASN A 146 5.58 4.94 0.28
CA ASN A 146 5.78 6.38 0.31
C ASN A 146 4.80 7.05 1.29
N PRO A 147 5.29 7.81 2.29
CA PRO A 147 4.42 8.43 3.27
C PRO A 147 3.62 9.62 2.75
N PHE A 148 4.01 10.18 1.60
CA PHE A 148 3.34 11.34 1.01
C PHE A 148 2.08 10.95 0.22
N ASN A 149 2.16 9.92 -0.61
CA ASN A 149 1.07 9.56 -1.52
C ASN A 149 0.53 8.12 -1.32
N GLY A 150 1.14 7.33 -0.42
CA GLY A 150 0.71 5.94 -0.17
C GLY A 150 1.08 4.97 -1.29
N GLU A 151 1.92 5.40 -2.25
CA GLU A 151 2.39 4.57 -3.35
C GLU A 151 3.40 3.55 -2.83
N GLY A 152 3.25 2.29 -3.20
CA GLY A 152 4.08 1.19 -2.72
C GLY A 152 4.60 0.26 -3.81
N ILE A 153 4.01 0.30 -5.03
CA ILE A 153 4.36 -0.63 -6.10
C ILE A 153 5.77 -0.36 -6.60
N ASP A 154 6.09 0.89 -6.94
CA ASP A 154 7.42 1.28 -7.42
C ASP A 154 8.48 1.04 -6.35
N TYR A 155 8.18 1.36 -5.09
CA TYR A 155 9.08 1.10 -3.97
C TYR A 155 9.31 -0.39 -3.70
N ALA A 156 8.32 -1.24 -3.97
CA ALA A 156 8.51 -2.69 -3.90
C ALA A 156 9.47 -3.18 -4.99
N TYR A 157 9.35 -2.65 -6.21
CA TYR A 157 10.29 -2.93 -7.30
C TYR A 157 11.70 -2.40 -7.01
N GLU A 158 11.81 -1.17 -6.51
CA GLU A 158 13.09 -0.56 -6.17
C GLU A 158 13.82 -1.35 -5.09
N THR A 159 13.15 -1.62 -3.95
CA THR A 159 13.73 -2.38 -2.85
C THR A 159 14.08 -3.81 -3.25
N GLY A 160 13.28 -4.44 -4.13
CA GLY A 160 13.57 -5.75 -4.70
C GLY A 160 14.83 -5.73 -5.56
N ARG A 161 15.01 -4.70 -6.41
CA ARG A 161 16.20 -4.53 -7.24
C ARG A 161 17.46 -4.28 -6.40
N MET A 162 17.36 -3.45 -5.37
CA MET A 162 18.45 -3.19 -4.43
C MET A 162 18.87 -4.48 -3.71
N ALA A 163 17.90 -5.25 -3.23
CA ALA A 163 18.12 -6.53 -2.58
C ALA A 163 18.82 -7.53 -3.51
N ALA A 164 18.41 -7.59 -4.78
CA ALA A 164 19.02 -8.49 -5.77
C ALA A 164 20.52 -8.23 -5.95
N GLY A 165 20.93 -6.96 -6.07
CA GLY A 165 22.35 -6.61 -6.20
C GLY A 165 23.19 -6.98 -4.98
N LEU A 166 22.64 -6.77 -3.76
CA LEU A 166 23.34 -7.15 -2.53
C LEU A 166 23.40 -8.66 -2.32
N LEU A 167 22.40 -9.39 -2.75
CA LEU A 167 22.38 -10.84 -2.70
C LEU A 167 23.35 -11.47 -3.70
N ASP A 168 23.45 -10.92 -4.90
CA ASP A 168 24.44 -11.34 -5.89
C ASP A 168 25.88 -11.22 -5.34
N GLU A 169 26.18 -10.06 -4.72
CA GLU A 169 27.46 -9.86 -4.04
C GLU A 169 27.69 -10.86 -2.88
N ALA A 170 26.66 -11.07 -2.06
CA ALA A 170 26.75 -11.98 -0.93
C ALA A 170 26.95 -13.45 -1.37
N LEU A 171 26.32 -13.87 -2.46
CA LEU A 171 26.49 -15.19 -3.06
C LEU A 171 27.88 -15.35 -3.68
N THR A 172 28.36 -14.33 -4.38
CA THR A 172 29.68 -14.34 -5.03
C THR A 172 30.80 -14.37 -4.02
N THR A 173 30.68 -13.62 -2.92
CA THR A 173 31.72 -13.53 -1.89
C THR A 173 31.59 -14.60 -0.79
N GLY A 174 30.48 -15.31 -0.75
CA GLY A 174 30.15 -16.24 0.34
C GLY A 174 29.91 -15.56 1.70
N SER A 175 29.65 -14.24 1.69
CA SER A 175 29.53 -13.43 2.92
C SER A 175 28.26 -12.58 2.93
N GLY A 176 27.50 -12.68 4.01
CA GLY A 176 26.30 -11.84 4.24
C GLY A 176 26.59 -10.39 4.64
N ILE A 177 27.86 -9.96 4.70
CA ILE A 177 28.23 -8.59 5.09
C ILE A 177 27.61 -7.55 4.12
N ALA A 178 27.51 -7.88 2.83
CA ALA A 178 26.87 -7.02 1.84
C ALA A 178 25.44 -6.64 2.23
N LEU A 179 24.69 -7.54 2.84
CA LEU A 179 23.29 -7.31 3.22
C LEU A 179 23.12 -6.23 4.30
N ALA A 180 24.15 -5.98 5.12
CA ALA A 180 24.11 -4.93 6.14
C ALA A 180 23.95 -3.52 5.53
N ARG A 181 24.43 -3.30 4.31
CA ARG A 181 24.29 -2.01 3.62
C ARG A 181 22.85 -1.67 3.29
N TYR A 182 21.99 -2.66 3.10
CA TYR A 182 20.57 -2.44 2.83
C TYR A 182 19.86 -1.70 3.96
N GLN A 183 20.31 -1.84 5.18
CA GLN A 183 19.71 -1.16 6.34
C GLN A 183 19.83 0.38 6.25
N ALA A 184 20.86 0.87 5.57
CA ALA A 184 21.14 2.30 5.41
C ALA A 184 20.60 2.88 4.08
N MET A 185 20.13 2.05 3.18
CA MET A 185 19.52 2.42 1.91
C MET A 185 18.03 2.65 2.10
#